data_883ffe29fba8c257c9cc7e4cd57f3960
#
_entry.id   883ffe29fba8c257c9cc7e4cd57f3960
#
_cell.length_a   1.000
_cell.length_b   1.000
_cell.length_c   1.000
_cell.angle_alpha   90.00
_cell.angle_beta   90.00
_cell.angle_gamma   90.00
#
_symmetry.space_group_name_H-M   'P 1'
#
loop_
_entity.id
_entity.type
_entity.pdbx_description
1 polymer ?
#
loop_
_entity_poly.entity_id
_entity_poly.type
_entity_poly.pdbx_seq_one_letter_code
_entity_poly.pdbx_strand_id
1 'polypeptide(L)'
;MNIKRLLQSKRKGSTIVLVMIVLVILLLAGAGLLNLGLQSRLAAVRDASEISARCAADAGLAKAVYEMNQKLEGGSWSDSNLPYATYEPLPGCDATFGYTVTPEDSNSTTTYTIDSSGSSGRFQKSVSADLRVKGLFDNAILVMDRMALMPNITVKGLNSMDAGDTDFDVKIGTLSVAEDRITLGPGAVVEGDAFVGVGGDPAYTMGAGGTVTGNKYALIEEPPTPVITAPAMTDMGTSLSIMANTTIGPSANGKYTGFNVNGSTTLTVGGGDVVLDITGNVTIGNSAIVALQAGSTLTVYINGTLIMNNGSGFLNDNPYCGTLKIFSTTTEDRIYDMKAKSKVFGVIYAPTADLALYSGAEVVGSIVCNFLDMKSGGTFYYDEALRNVTPYEEGTYFVVERWSEQQ
;
A
#
# COMPACT_ATOMS: atom_id res chain seq x y z
N MET A 1 -8.01 76.89 -79.94
CA MET A 1 -8.28 75.50 -80.30
C MET A 1 -8.49 74.71 -79.01
N ASN A 2 -9.73 74.29 -78.77
CA ASN A 2 -10.24 73.92 -77.42
C ASN A 2 -10.00 72.42 -77.09
N ILE A 3 -9.07 72.10 -76.22
CA ILE A 3 -8.73 70.74 -75.76
C ILE A 3 -9.60 70.27 -74.58
N LYS A 4 -10.66 70.99 -74.22
CA LYS A 4 -11.50 70.69 -73.03
C LYS A 4 -12.72 69.79 -73.29
N ARG A 5 -12.85 69.15 -74.48
CA ARG A 5 -14.06 68.34 -74.76
C ARG A 5 -13.88 66.82 -74.86
N LEU A 6 -12.74 66.28 -74.52
CA LEU A 6 -12.47 64.81 -74.66
C LEU A 6 -12.45 64.00 -73.39
N LEU A 7 -12.80 64.57 -72.22
CA LEU A 7 -12.75 63.83 -70.97
C LEU A 7 -14.12 63.64 -70.27
N GLN A 8 -15.23 63.77 -71.02
CA GLN A 8 -16.55 63.37 -70.48
C GLN A 8 -17.11 62.15 -71.25
N SER A 9 -16.38 61.07 -71.23
CA SER A 9 -17.00 59.74 -71.48
C SER A 9 -17.76 59.31 -70.22
N LYS A 10 -19.09 59.47 -70.32
CA LYS A 10 -19.99 58.93 -69.32
C LYS A 10 -19.83 57.41 -69.20
N ARG A 11 -19.02 56.93 -68.27
CA ARG A 11 -19.03 55.50 -67.84
C ARG A 11 -20.31 55.25 -67.09
N LYS A 12 -21.42 55.08 -67.78
CA LYS A 12 -22.66 54.54 -67.24
C LYS A 12 -22.61 53.03 -67.46
N GLY A 13 -22.48 52.26 -66.38
CA GLY A 13 -22.67 50.81 -66.44
C GLY A 13 -21.77 49.93 -65.56
N SER A 14 -20.70 50.51 -64.97
CA SER A 14 -19.72 49.68 -64.20
C SER A 14 -20.09 49.43 -62.73
N THR A 15 -20.95 50.24 -62.12
CA THR A 15 -21.22 50.21 -60.68
C THR A 15 -22.04 48.98 -60.27
N ILE A 16 -22.99 48.53 -61.08
CA ILE A 16 -23.81 47.34 -60.78
C ILE A 16 -22.98 46.06 -60.79
N VAL A 17 -22.09 45.95 -61.82
CA VAL A 17 -21.21 44.81 -61.97
C VAL A 17 -20.22 44.74 -60.78
N LEU A 18 -19.67 45.92 -60.38
CA LEU A 18 -18.77 45.96 -59.21
C LEU A 18 -19.48 45.57 -57.93
N VAL A 19 -20.71 46.04 -57.68
CA VAL A 19 -21.52 45.68 -56.51
C VAL A 19 -21.84 44.17 -56.52
N MET A 20 -22.18 43.60 -57.69
CA MET A 20 -22.43 42.17 -57.80
C MET A 20 -21.16 41.33 -57.47
N ILE A 21 -20.00 41.77 -57.97
CA ILE A 21 -18.72 41.10 -57.70
C ILE A 21 -18.42 41.15 -56.17
N VAL A 22 -18.56 42.33 -55.53
CA VAL A 22 -18.36 42.49 -54.08
C VAL A 22 -19.34 41.63 -53.29
N LEU A 23 -20.60 41.55 -53.71
CA LEU A 23 -21.62 40.74 -53.03
C LEU A 23 -21.32 39.24 -53.13
N VAL A 24 -20.83 38.78 -54.32
CA VAL A 24 -20.39 37.39 -54.50
C VAL A 24 -19.16 37.08 -53.60
N ILE A 25 -18.18 37.98 -53.51
CA ILE A 25 -17.01 37.83 -52.68
C ILE A 25 -17.42 37.75 -51.19
N LEU A 26 -18.34 38.64 -50.75
CA LEU A 26 -18.87 38.61 -49.37
C LEU A 26 -19.65 37.34 -49.09
N LEU A 27 -20.44 36.84 -50.02
CA LEU A 27 -21.15 35.56 -49.89
C LEU A 27 -20.18 34.39 -49.77
N LEU A 28 -19.13 34.33 -50.59
CA LEU A 28 -18.09 33.30 -50.54
C LEU A 28 -17.30 33.38 -49.24
N ALA A 29 -16.94 34.58 -48.80
CA ALA A 29 -16.27 34.77 -47.50
C ALA A 29 -17.15 34.36 -46.33
N GLY A 30 -18.45 34.71 -46.34
CA GLY A 30 -19.43 34.31 -45.34
C GLY A 30 -19.63 32.78 -45.29
N ALA A 31 -19.76 32.14 -46.45
CA ALA A 31 -19.84 30.68 -46.55
C ALA A 31 -18.56 29.98 -46.04
N GLY A 32 -17.38 30.56 -46.32
CA GLY A 32 -16.10 30.08 -45.82
C GLY A 32 -16.02 30.16 -44.30
N LEU A 33 -16.39 31.26 -43.69
CA LEU A 33 -16.43 31.44 -42.22
C LEU A 33 -17.43 30.52 -41.53
N LEU A 34 -18.62 30.32 -42.11
CA LEU A 34 -19.62 29.37 -41.61
C LEU A 34 -19.09 27.94 -41.63
N ASN A 35 -18.40 27.53 -42.71
CA ASN A 35 -17.82 26.19 -42.81
C ASN A 35 -16.69 25.98 -41.79
N LEU A 36 -15.82 26.98 -41.61
CA LEU A 36 -14.79 26.97 -40.58
C LEU A 36 -15.40 26.86 -39.15
N GLY A 37 -16.45 27.63 -38.88
CA GLY A 37 -17.18 27.58 -37.60
C GLY A 37 -17.84 26.23 -37.36
N LEU A 38 -18.41 25.61 -38.40
CA LEU A 38 -18.99 24.27 -38.29
C LEU A 38 -17.93 23.20 -38.06
N GLN A 39 -16.81 23.26 -38.82
CA GLN A 39 -15.69 22.33 -38.63
C GLN A 39 -15.07 22.45 -37.24
N SER A 40 -14.88 23.67 -36.73
CA SER A 40 -14.37 23.92 -35.39
C SER A 40 -15.30 23.33 -34.30
N ARG A 41 -16.63 23.50 -34.46
CA ARG A 41 -17.61 22.89 -33.54
C ARG A 41 -17.58 21.37 -33.61
N LEU A 42 -17.50 20.78 -34.78
CA LEU A 42 -17.40 19.33 -34.96
C LEU A 42 -16.11 18.76 -34.35
N ALA A 43 -14.99 19.47 -34.50
CA ALA A 43 -13.72 19.10 -33.87
C ALA A 43 -13.85 19.14 -32.32
N ALA A 44 -14.38 20.25 -31.79
CA ALA A 44 -14.57 20.39 -30.34
C ALA A 44 -15.49 19.30 -29.75
N VAL A 45 -16.57 18.90 -30.44
CA VAL A 45 -17.45 17.81 -30.00
C VAL A 45 -16.73 16.46 -30.07
N ARG A 46 -15.89 16.24 -31.09
CA ARG A 46 -15.09 15.00 -31.17
C ARG A 46 -14.09 14.91 -30.03
N ASP A 47 -13.34 16.00 -29.82
CA ASP A 47 -12.34 16.05 -28.74
C ASP A 47 -13.01 15.85 -27.37
N ALA A 48 -14.15 16.49 -27.13
CA ALA A 48 -14.92 16.30 -25.90
C ALA A 48 -15.39 14.86 -25.72
N SER A 49 -15.88 14.20 -26.78
CA SER A 49 -16.31 12.81 -26.71
C SER A 49 -15.13 11.86 -26.50
N GLU A 50 -13.98 12.13 -27.11
CA GLU A 50 -12.76 11.33 -26.91
C GLU A 50 -12.25 11.43 -25.46
N ILE A 51 -12.20 12.65 -24.91
CA ILE A 51 -11.85 12.88 -23.51
C ILE A 51 -12.85 12.18 -22.57
N SER A 52 -14.16 12.29 -22.85
CA SER A 52 -15.19 11.64 -22.05
C SER A 52 -15.06 10.11 -22.08
N ALA A 53 -14.73 9.52 -23.23
CA ALA A 53 -14.49 8.08 -23.34
C ALA A 53 -13.27 7.64 -22.52
N ARG A 54 -12.20 8.45 -22.53
CA ARG A 54 -11.01 8.19 -21.72
C ARG A 54 -11.31 8.30 -20.23
N CYS A 55 -11.97 9.37 -19.79
CA CYS A 55 -12.38 9.52 -18.39
C CYS A 55 -13.29 8.37 -17.93
N ALA A 56 -14.13 7.85 -18.81
CA ALA A 56 -14.97 6.71 -18.52
C ALA A 56 -14.15 5.43 -18.34
N ALA A 57 -13.15 5.18 -19.19
CA ALA A 57 -12.24 4.04 -19.02
C ALA A 57 -11.45 4.13 -17.70
N ASP A 58 -10.92 5.30 -17.37
CA ASP A 58 -10.20 5.54 -16.11
C ASP A 58 -11.13 5.33 -14.88
N ALA A 59 -12.39 5.79 -14.98
CA ALA A 59 -13.38 5.59 -13.92
C ALA A 59 -13.73 4.11 -13.72
N GLY A 60 -13.83 3.33 -14.80
CA GLY A 60 -14.05 1.90 -14.74
C GLY A 60 -12.90 1.17 -14.04
N LEU A 61 -11.66 1.57 -14.35
CA LEU A 61 -10.46 1.03 -13.68
C LEU A 61 -10.48 1.36 -12.18
N ALA A 62 -10.71 2.63 -11.82
CA ALA A 62 -10.77 3.04 -10.40
C ALA A 62 -11.86 2.29 -9.63
N LYS A 63 -13.03 2.09 -10.25
CA LYS A 63 -14.12 1.30 -9.66
C LYS A 63 -13.72 -0.16 -9.48
N ALA A 64 -13.06 -0.77 -10.46
CA ALA A 64 -12.59 -2.15 -10.36
C ALA A 64 -11.62 -2.35 -9.20
N VAL A 65 -10.63 -1.44 -9.04
CA VAL A 65 -9.68 -1.45 -7.90
C VAL A 65 -10.43 -1.34 -6.57
N TYR A 66 -11.39 -0.43 -6.50
CA TYR A 66 -12.20 -0.27 -5.30
C TYR A 66 -12.99 -1.53 -4.94
N GLU A 67 -13.67 -2.16 -5.92
CA GLU A 67 -14.44 -3.38 -5.69
C GLU A 67 -13.55 -4.58 -5.36
N MET A 68 -12.34 -4.65 -5.93
CA MET A 68 -11.34 -5.65 -5.56
C MET A 68 -10.95 -5.51 -4.08
N ASN A 69 -10.68 -4.30 -3.61
CA ASN A 69 -10.35 -4.03 -2.21
C ASN A 69 -11.55 -4.29 -1.28
N GLN A 70 -12.77 -3.89 -1.66
CA GLN A 70 -13.98 -4.23 -0.90
C GLN A 70 -14.18 -5.74 -0.75
N LYS A 71 -13.85 -6.51 -1.78
CA LYS A 71 -13.96 -7.96 -1.74
C LYS A 71 -12.97 -8.57 -0.74
N LEU A 72 -11.76 -7.99 -0.60
CA LEU A 72 -10.80 -8.39 0.44
C LEU A 72 -11.33 -8.12 1.85
N GLU A 73 -11.91 -6.94 2.09
CA GLU A 73 -12.49 -6.58 3.38
C GLU A 73 -13.63 -7.52 3.82
N GLY A 74 -14.33 -8.10 2.87
CA GLY A 74 -15.41 -9.08 3.15
C GLY A 74 -14.94 -10.43 3.71
N GLY A 75 -13.62 -10.68 3.81
CA GLY A 75 -13.02 -11.83 4.48
C GLY A 75 -13.22 -13.18 3.81
N SER A 76 -13.78 -13.23 2.60
CA SER A 76 -13.96 -14.46 1.83
C SER A 76 -13.50 -14.27 0.38
N TRP A 77 -12.19 -14.34 0.16
CA TRP A 77 -11.64 -14.26 -1.17
C TRP A 77 -12.03 -15.48 -2.02
N SER A 78 -12.33 -15.24 -3.30
CA SER A 78 -12.56 -16.29 -4.28
C SER A 78 -12.32 -15.75 -5.68
N ASP A 79 -11.46 -16.40 -6.46
CA ASP A 79 -11.15 -16.05 -7.84
C ASP A 79 -12.31 -16.34 -8.81
N SER A 80 -13.30 -17.14 -8.37
CA SER A 80 -14.45 -17.50 -9.21
C SER A 80 -15.47 -16.39 -9.43
N ASN A 81 -15.42 -15.31 -8.61
CA ASN A 81 -16.36 -14.19 -8.65
C ASN A 81 -15.62 -12.86 -8.62
N LEU A 82 -14.77 -12.61 -9.62
CA LEU A 82 -14.08 -11.33 -9.75
C LEU A 82 -15.05 -10.23 -10.19
N PRO A 83 -14.82 -8.96 -9.77
CA PRO A 83 -15.68 -7.84 -10.15
C PRO A 83 -15.68 -7.61 -11.67
N TYR A 84 -16.83 -7.26 -12.20
CA TYR A 84 -16.97 -6.84 -13.60
C TYR A 84 -18.14 -5.86 -13.75
N ALA A 85 -18.08 -5.01 -14.74
CA ALA A 85 -19.17 -4.12 -15.11
C ALA A 85 -19.34 -4.04 -16.63
N THR A 86 -20.58 -3.83 -17.08
CA THR A 86 -20.90 -3.63 -18.48
C THR A 86 -21.82 -2.43 -18.64
N TYR A 87 -21.39 -1.47 -19.48
CA TYR A 87 -22.19 -0.28 -19.86
C TYR A 87 -22.70 0.56 -18.69
N GLU A 88 -21.92 0.73 -17.63
CA GLU A 88 -22.28 1.63 -16.55
C GLU A 88 -22.15 3.10 -16.97
N PRO A 89 -23.13 3.96 -16.64
CA PRO A 89 -23.06 5.37 -16.99
C PRO A 89 -22.03 6.11 -16.11
N LEU A 90 -21.21 6.94 -16.73
CA LEU A 90 -20.35 7.87 -16.00
C LEU A 90 -21.21 9.08 -15.54
N PRO A 91 -21.28 9.41 -14.24
CA PRO A 91 -22.08 10.52 -13.77
C PRO A 91 -21.70 11.85 -14.41
N GLY A 92 -22.70 12.61 -14.86
CA GLY A 92 -22.54 13.97 -15.40
C GLY A 92 -22.16 14.06 -16.87
N CYS A 93 -22.11 12.96 -17.62
CA CYS A 93 -21.87 12.94 -19.06
C CYS A 93 -22.56 11.73 -19.73
N ASP A 94 -22.55 11.73 -21.08
CA ASP A 94 -23.16 10.65 -21.88
C ASP A 94 -22.22 9.44 -22.10
N ALA A 95 -21.11 9.39 -21.38
CA ALA A 95 -20.16 8.29 -21.48
C ALA A 95 -20.56 7.10 -20.62
N THR A 96 -20.20 5.91 -21.07
CA THR A 96 -20.37 4.65 -20.31
C THR A 96 -19.05 3.93 -20.23
N PHE A 97 -18.88 3.11 -19.18
CA PHE A 97 -17.71 2.25 -19.03
C PHE A 97 -18.09 0.81 -18.73
N GLY A 98 -17.16 -0.06 -18.98
CA GLY A 98 -17.20 -1.45 -18.57
C GLY A 98 -15.79 -1.91 -18.21
N TYR A 99 -15.69 -2.90 -17.33
CA TYR A 99 -14.39 -3.49 -16.99
C TYR A 99 -14.53 -4.98 -16.68
N THR A 100 -13.42 -5.68 -16.81
CA THR A 100 -13.24 -7.07 -16.41
C THR A 100 -11.95 -7.20 -15.63
N VAL A 101 -11.95 -8.08 -14.63
CA VAL A 101 -10.78 -8.44 -13.85
C VAL A 101 -10.46 -9.91 -14.10
N THR A 102 -9.22 -10.20 -14.43
CA THR A 102 -8.73 -11.56 -14.70
C THR A 102 -7.46 -11.83 -13.91
N PRO A 103 -7.24 -13.04 -13.36
CA PRO A 103 -5.94 -13.39 -12.79
C PRO A 103 -4.91 -13.46 -13.93
N GLU A 104 -3.71 -12.96 -13.69
CA GLU A 104 -2.64 -12.92 -14.70
C GLU A 104 -2.18 -14.35 -15.07
N ASP A 105 -2.14 -15.23 -14.09
CA ASP A 105 -1.82 -16.64 -14.29
C ASP A 105 -2.82 -17.53 -13.53
N SER A 106 -3.26 -18.60 -14.12
CA SER A 106 -4.22 -19.55 -13.50
C SER A 106 -3.70 -20.19 -12.21
N ASN A 107 -2.42 -20.07 -11.91
CA ASN A 107 -1.76 -20.56 -10.69
C ASN A 107 -1.28 -19.44 -9.77
N SER A 108 -1.39 -18.16 -10.17
CA SER A 108 -0.99 -17.01 -9.36
C SER A 108 -2.21 -16.39 -8.71
N THR A 109 -2.26 -16.37 -7.40
CA THR A 109 -3.30 -15.67 -6.62
C THR A 109 -2.87 -14.27 -6.20
N THR A 110 -1.77 -13.75 -6.75
CA THR A 110 -1.12 -12.51 -6.28
C THR A 110 -1.23 -11.35 -7.27
N THR A 111 -1.41 -11.64 -8.58
CA THR A 111 -1.46 -10.64 -9.64
C THR A 111 -2.71 -10.77 -10.49
N TYR A 112 -3.33 -9.64 -10.81
CA TYR A 112 -4.57 -9.56 -11.59
C TYR A 112 -4.46 -8.45 -12.62
N THR A 113 -5.06 -8.63 -13.78
CA THR A 113 -5.16 -7.61 -14.80
C THR A 113 -6.59 -7.07 -14.85
N ILE A 114 -6.73 -5.75 -14.83
CA ILE A 114 -7.99 -5.05 -15.09
C ILE A 114 -7.93 -4.52 -16.52
N ASP A 115 -8.90 -4.90 -17.33
CA ASP A 115 -9.16 -4.28 -18.61
C ASP A 115 -10.43 -3.44 -18.51
N SER A 116 -10.31 -2.12 -18.69
CA SER A 116 -11.42 -1.18 -18.65
C SER A 116 -11.59 -0.48 -19.98
N SER A 117 -12.84 -0.34 -20.42
CA SER A 117 -13.21 0.36 -21.65
C SER A 117 -14.25 1.44 -21.38
N GLY A 118 -14.04 2.61 -21.94
CA GLY A 118 -14.98 3.73 -21.89
C GLY A 118 -15.46 4.09 -23.28
N SER A 119 -16.74 4.47 -23.41
CA SER A 119 -17.33 4.89 -24.67
C SER A 119 -18.13 6.17 -24.53
N SER A 120 -18.02 7.07 -25.53
CA SER A 120 -18.82 8.28 -25.63
C SER A 120 -19.09 8.57 -27.11
N GLY A 121 -20.37 8.57 -27.49
CA GLY A 121 -20.78 8.67 -28.88
C GLY A 121 -20.22 7.52 -29.72
N ARG A 122 -19.29 7.83 -30.63
CA ARG A 122 -18.61 6.83 -31.50
C ARG A 122 -17.18 6.52 -31.06
N PHE A 123 -16.71 7.16 -29.99
CA PHE A 123 -15.35 6.97 -29.49
C PHE A 123 -15.33 5.93 -28.40
N GLN A 124 -14.33 5.08 -28.45
CA GLN A 124 -14.03 4.10 -27.44
C GLN A 124 -12.55 4.21 -27.07
N LYS A 125 -12.23 4.14 -25.81
CA LYS A 125 -10.87 4.09 -25.25
C LYS A 125 -10.78 2.93 -24.28
N SER A 126 -9.62 2.32 -24.22
CA SER A 126 -9.36 1.21 -23.31
C SER A 126 -8.08 1.48 -22.53
N VAL A 127 -8.13 1.12 -21.24
CA VAL A 127 -7.00 1.17 -20.33
C VAL A 127 -6.86 -0.20 -19.66
N SER A 128 -5.63 -0.62 -19.44
CA SER A 128 -5.33 -1.84 -18.73
C SER A 128 -4.41 -1.54 -17.56
N ALA A 129 -4.62 -2.22 -16.43
CA ALA A 129 -3.76 -2.09 -15.27
C ALA A 129 -3.50 -3.46 -14.65
N ASP A 130 -2.24 -3.67 -14.25
CA ASP A 130 -1.83 -4.83 -13.47
C ASP A 130 -1.96 -4.49 -11.99
N LEU A 131 -2.71 -5.31 -11.27
CA LEU A 131 -2.87 -5.24 -9.83
C LEU A 131 -2.01 -6.29 -9.15
N ARG A 132 -1.38 -5.89 -8.06
CA ARG A 132 -0.71 -6.81 -7.16
C ARG A 132 -1.29 -6.71 -5.76
N VAL A 133 -1.38 -7.86 -5.08
CA VAL A 133 -1.69 -7.91 -3.65
C VAL A 133 -0.48 -7.44 -2.86
N LYS A 134 -0.69 -6.53 -1.93
CA LYS A 134 0.28 -6.15 -0.91
C LYS A 134 -0.23 -6.47 0.47
N GLY A 135 0.68 -6.81 1.37
CA GLY A 135 0.38 -7.11 2.76
C GLY A 135 0.82 -5.98 3.70
N LEU A 136 0.48 -6.14 4.96
CA LEU A 136 0.87 -5.22 6.04
C LEU A 136 2.39 -5.10 6.20
N PHE A 137 3.13 -6.14 5.79
CA PHE A 137 4.56 -6.31 6.03
C PHE A 137 5.41 -6.15 4.77
N ASP A 138 4.95 -5.35 3.81
CA ASP A 138 5.69 -5.02 2.57
C ASP A 138 6.97 -4.21 2.86
N ASN A 139 7.05 -3.59 4.04
CA ASN A 139 8.20 -2.82 4.51
C ASN A 139 8.87 -3.50 5.69
N ALA A 140 10.18 -3.32 5.83
CA ALA A 140 10.93 -3.80 6.99
C ALA A 140 10.43 -3.13 8.29
N ILE A 141 10.35 -1.80 8.25
CA ILE A 141 9.86 -0.99 9.36
C ILE A 141 8.97 0.12 8.80
N LEU A 142 7.74 0.17 9.28
CA LEU A 142 6.80 1.26 8.99
C LEU A 142 6.35 1.87 10.31
N VAL A 143 6.56 3.18 10.48
CA VAL A 143 6.05 3.88 11.67
C VAL A 143 5.03 4.94 11.26
N MET A 144 4.02 5.13 12.13
CA MET A 144 3.01 6.16 11.88
C MET A 144 3.60 7.55 12.13
N ASP A 145 4.40 7.70 13.20
CA ASP A 145 4.97 8.98 13.60
C ASP A 145 6.48 9.01 13.46
N ARG A 146 7.23 8.33 14.33
CA ARG A 146 8.67 8.54 14.48
C ARG A 146 9.46 7.24 14.64
N MET A 147 10.67 7.21 14.06
CA MET A 147 11.66 6.15 14.20
C MET A 147 13.00 6.73 14.68
N ALA A 148 13.58 6.10 15.70
CA ALA A 148 14.93 6.38 16.16
C ALA A 148 15.77 5.10 16.16
N LEU A 149 16.72 5.01 15.25
CA LEU A 149 17.73 3.96 15.21
C LEU A 149 19.02 4.48 15.84
N MET A 150 19.34 4.02 17.06
CA MET A 150 20.49 4.47 17.83
C MET A 150 21.82 4.00 17.19
N PRO A 151 23.00 4.45 17.68
CA PRO A 151 24.29 4.15 17.04
C PRO A 151 24.53 2.65 16.83
N ASN A 152 25.17 2.33 15.69
CA ASN A 152 25.60 0.97 15.29
C ASN A 152 24.47 -0.05 15.16
N ILE A 153 23.29 0.39 14.74
CA ILE A 153 22.19 -0.49 14.34
C ILE A 153 22.33 -0.77 12.85
N THR A 154 22.09 -2.01 12.46
CA THR A 154 22.01 -2.41 11.05
C THR A 154 20.62 -2.96 10.77
N VAL A 155 19.97 -2.40 9.74
CA VAL A 155 18.73 -2.92 9.14
C VAL A 155 19.11 -3.48 7.77
N LYS A 156 18.92 -4.77 7.56
CA LYS A 156 19.28 -5.46 6.31
C LYS A 156 18.27 -6.54 5.96
N GLY A 157 18.32 -6.98 4.70
CA GLY A 157 17.42 -7.99 4.17
C GLY A 157 17.94 -9.42 4.31
N LEU A 158 17.03 -10.35 4.21
CA LEU A 158 17.21 -11.76 3.93
C LEU A 158 15.98 -12.28 3.18
N ASN A 159 16.09 -13.42 2.53
CA ASN A 159 14.93 -14.10 1.96
C ASN A 159 14.88 -15.54 2.50
N SER A 160 13.93 -15.80 3.39
CA SER A 160 13.81 -17.11 4.07
C SER A 160 13.33 -18.22 3.13
N MET A 161 12.69 -17.88 2.01
CA MET A 161 12.15 -18.84 1.03
C MET A 161 13.08 -19.07 -0.16
N ASP A 162 14.06 -18.18 -0.37
CA ASP A 162 15.07 -18.30 -1.42
C ASP A 162 16.46 -17.94 -0.88
N ALA A 163 17.21 -18.94 -0.45
CA ALA A 163 18.57 -18.75 0.07
C ALA A 163 19.59 -18.33 -1.02
N GLY A 164 19.22 -18.37 -2.28
CA GLY A 164 20.04 -17.90 -3.41
C GLY A 164 19.84 -16.42 -3.72
N ASP A 165 18.80 -15.82 -3.22
CA ASP A 165 18.52 -14.39 -3.36
C ASP A 165 19.51 -13.60 -2.48
N THR A 166 20.18 -12.63 -3.09
CA THR A 166 21.14 -11.73 -2.43
C THR A 166 20.86 -10.25 -2.73
N ASP A 167 19.83 -9.97 -3.52
CA ASP A 167 19.42 -8.62 -3.90
C ASP A 167 18.17 -8.22 -3.09
N PHE A 168 18.40 -7.78 -1.88
CA PHE A 168 17.30 -7.47 -0.93
C PHE A 168 16.80 -6.05 -1.10
N ASP A 169 15.47 -5.91 -1.24
CA ASP A 169 14.77 -4.63 -1.31
C ASP A 169 14.24 -4.23 0.08
N VAL A 170 15.15 -3.81 0.96
CA VAL A 170 14.78 -3.34 2.31
C VAL A 170 14.20 -1.94 2.24
N LYS A 171 13.04 -1.74 2.85
CA LYS A 171 12.39 -0.42 2.96
C LYS A 171 12.04 -0.10 4.40
N ILE A 172 12.44 1.09 4.85
CA ILE A 172 11.98 1.65 6.11
C ILE A 172 11.28 2.98 5.87
N GLY A 173 10.32 3.34 6.70
CA GLY A 173 9.68 4.64 6.51
C GLY A 173 8.77 5.09 7.63
N THR A 174 8.37 6.36 7.50
CA THR A 174 7.35 6.99 8.33
C THR A 174 6.23 7.55 7.46
N LEU A 175 5.01 7.53 7.96
CA LEU A 175 3.88 8.24 7.34
C LEU A 175 3.87 9.73 7.70
N SER A 176 4.68 10.15 8.67
CA SER A 176 4.82 11.55 9.06
C SER A 176 5.62 12.36 8.04
N VAL A 177 5.29 13.65 7.94
CA VAL A 177 6.01 14.65 7.14
C VAL A 177 6.71 15.69 8.01
N ALA A 178 6.64 15.53 9.33
CA ALA A 178 7.24 16.48 10.27
C ALA A 178 8.77 16.34 10.33
N GLU A 179 9.43 17.32 10.93
CA GLU A 179 10.89 17.37 11.07
C GLU A 179 11.42 16.22 11.94
N ASP A 180 12.58 15.68 11.54
CA ASP A 180 13.37 14.69 12.31
C ASP A 180 12.56 13.44 12.73
N ARG A 181 11.65 12.95 11.85
CA ARG A 181 10.85 11.76 12.16
C ARG A 181 11.59 10.45 11.93
N ILE A 182 12.63 10.44 11.11
CA ILE A 182 13.57 9.32 11.02
C ILE A 182 14.92 9.80 11.52
N THR A 183 15.34 9.33 12.67
CA THR A 183 16.65 9.67 13.25
C THR A 183 17.56 8.45 13.20
N LEU A 184 18.69 8.57 12.54
CA LEU A 184 19.72 7.54 12.44
C LEU A 184 20.93 7.97 13.25
N GLY A 185 21.30 7.22 14.28
CA GLY A 185 22.48 7.49 15.09
C GLY A 185 23.79 7.25 14.32
N PRO A 186 24.95 7.74 14.84
CA PRO A 186 26.23 7.50 14.20
C PRO A 186 26.53 6.01 13.99
N GLY A 187 26.89 5.62 12.75
CA GLY A 187 27.16 4.23 12.39
C GLY A 187 25.91 3.35 12.25
N ALA A 188 24.71 3.92 12.35
CA ALA A 188 23.51 3.21 11.95
C ALA A 188 23.44 3.08 10.41
N VAL A 189 23.12 1.90 9.92
CA VAL A 189 23.05 1.58 8.48
C VAL A 189 21.72 0.94 8.13
N VAL A 190 21.07 1.47 7.11
CA VAL A 190 19.92 0.86 6.45
C VAL A 190 20.39 0.42 5.06
N GLU A 191 20.45 -0.91 4.85
CA GLU A 191 20.86 -1.48 3.57
C GLU A 191 19.64 -1.55 2.63
N GLY A 192 19.22 -0.38 2.12
CA GLY A 192 18.04 -0.25 1.26
C GLY A 192 17.49 1.16 1.24
N ASP A 193 16.21 1.30 0.96
CA ASP A 193 15.50 2.55 0.76
C ASP A 193 14.89 3.10 2.08
N ALA A 194 14.68 4.42 2.10
CA ALA A 194 13.93 5.08 3.16
C ALA A 194 12.88 6.03 2.57
N PHE A 195 11.68 6.06 3.15
CA PHE A 195 10.62 6.93 2.68
C PHE A 195 9.94 7.72 3.80
N VAL A 196 9.26 8.79 3.40
CA VAL A 196 8.47 9.67 4.28
C VAL A 196 7.05 9.80 3.76
N GLY A 197 6.16 10.32 4.57
CA GLY A 197 4.73 10.48 4.23
C GLY A 197 4.51 11.27 2.95
N VAL A 198 3.28 11.21 2.44
CA VAL A 198 2.87 11.84 1.18
C VAL A 198 3.08 13.34 1.23
N GLY A 199 3.79 13.87 0.23
CA GLY A 199 4.14 15.31 0.15
C GLY A 199 5.24 15.76 1.11
N GLY A 200 5.85 14.84 1.86
CA GLY A 200 7.00 15.13 2.73
C GLY A 200 8.28 15.42 1.96
N ASP A 201 9.21 16.10 2.62
CA ASP A 201 10.58 16.28 2.13
C ASP A 201 11.51 15.34 2.90
N PRO A 202 12.13 14.33 2.25
CA PRO A 202 13.07 13.44 2.92
C PRO A 202 14.24 14.15 3.61
N ALA A 203 14.72 15.29 3.07
CA ALA A 203 15.80 16.06 3.66
C ALA A 203 15.40 16.75 4.97
N TYR A 204 14.11 17.07 5.12
CA TYR A 204 13.57 17.70 6.32
C TYR A 204 13.11 16.66 7.36
N THR A 205 12.49 15.59 6.89
CA THR A 205 11.88 14.57 7.75
C THR A 205 12.92 13.57 8.29
N MET A 206 14.05 13.39 7.58
CA MET A 206 15.14 12.52 8.02
C MET A 206 16.26 13.33 8.63
N GLY A 207 16.51 13.13 9.94
CA GLY A 207 17.65 13.73 10.64
C GLY A 207 19.00 13.21 10.13
N ALA A 208 20.05 14.01 10.35
CA ALA A 208 21.43 13.65 10.01
C ALA A 208 21.98 12.58 10.96
N GLY A 209 22.86 11.69 10.48
CA GLY A 209 23.68 10.86 11.36
C GLY A 209 24.06 9.48 10.85
N GLY A 210 23.14 8.69 10.34
CA GLY A 210 23.40 7.35 9.81
C GLY A 210 23.43 7.30 8.29
N THR A 211 23.48 6.10 7.73
CA THR A 211 23.55 5.86 6.29
C THR A 211 22.31 5.08 5.82
N VAL A 212 21.67 5.57 4.77
CA VAL A 212 20.71 4.84 3.95
C VAL A 212 21.41 4.60 2.62
N THR A 213 21.57 3.32 2.22
CA THR A 213 22.36 2.96 1.03
C THR A 213 21.60 3.15 -0.27
N GLY A 214 20.27 3.05 -0.21
CA GLY A 214 19.35 3.21 -1.33
C GLY A 214 18.80 4.63 -1.46
N ASN A 215 17.60 4.72 -2.03
CA ASN A 215 16.93 5.96 -2.32
C ASN A 215 16.22 6.54 -1.08
N LYS A 216 16.06 7.86 -1.08
CA LYS A 216 15.22 8.58 -0.11
C LYS A 216 14.12 9.29 -0.88
N TYR A 217 12.85 8.99 -0.58
CA TYR A 217 11.72 9.53 -1.34
C TYR A 217 10.50 9.78 -0.46
N ALA A 218 9.57 10.58 -0.96
CA ALA A 218 8.24 10.71 -0.38
C ALA A 218 7.28 9.72 -1.03
N LEU A 219 6.35 9.21 -0.26
CA LEU A 219 5.27 8.38 -0.80
C LEU A 219 4.37 9.19 -1.75
N ILE A 220 3.85 8.54 -2.77
CA ILE A 220 2.84 9.10 -3.66
C ILE A 220 1.44 8.88 -3.07
N GLU A 221 1.24 7.74 -2.41
CA GLU A 221 0.01 7.33 -1.77
C GLU A 221 0.33 6.69 -0.41
N GLU A 222 -0.53 6.95 0.58
CA GLU A 222 -0.37 6.41 1.92
C GLU A 222 -0.86 4.95 1.96
N PRO A 223 -0.05 3.99 2.44
CA PRO A 223 -0.48 2.61 2.56
C PRO A 223 -1.59 2.50 3.62
N PRO A 224 -2.61 1.66 3.40
CA PRO A 224 -3.66 1.45 4.38
C PRO A 224 -3.10 0.85 5.67
N THR A 225 -3.59 1.36 6.80
CA THR A 225 -3.26 0.87 8.14
C THR A 225 -4.54 0.41 8.84
N PRO A 226 -5.10 -0.75 8.44
CA PRO A 226 -6.38 -1.22 8.95
C PRO A 226 -6.31 -1.52 10.45
N VAL A 227 -7.44 -1.33 11.13
CA VAL A 227 -7.61 -1.80 12.50
C VAL A 227 -7.83 -3.31 12.46
N ILE A 228 -6.92 -4.04 13.09
CA ILE A 228 -7.02 -5.50 13.17
C ILE A 228 -7.94 -5.89 14.32
N THR A 229 -8.82 -6.84 14.08
CA THR A 229 -9.75 -7.39 15.10
C THR A 229 -9.51 -8.87 15.27
N ALA A 230 -9.46 -9.32 16.52
CA ALA A 230 -9.35 -10.75 16.80
C ALA A 230 -10.61 -11.48 16.29
N PRO A 231 -10.46 -12.70 15.75
CA PRO A 231 -11.61 -13.52 15.39
C PRO A 231 -12.45 -13.87 16.63
N ALA A 232 -13.72 -14.23 16.43
CA ALA A 232 -14.57 -14.67 17.51
C ALA A 232 -14.04 -15.96 18.11
N MET A 233 -13.66 -15.94 19.40
CA MET A 233 -13.05 -17.06 20.11
C MET A 233 -13.79 -17.39 21.40
N THR A 234 -13.60 -18.62 21.88
CA THR A 234 -14.11 -19.02 23.19
C THR A 234 -13.42 -18.26 24.29
N ASP A 235 -14.19 -17.62 25.17
CA ASP A 235 -13.67 -16.92 26.34
C ASP A 235 -13.27 -17.94 27.41
N MET A 236 -11.99 -17.95 27.76
CA MET A 236 -11.42 -18.82 28.79
C MET A 236 -11.59 -18.26 30.20
N GLY A 237 -11.98 -17.00 30.35
CA GLY A 237 -12.23 -16.32 31.60
C GLY A 237 -11.00 -16.16 32.52
N THR A 238 -9.82 -16.56 32.06
CA THR A 238 -8.58 -16.58 32.85
C THR A 238 -7.40 -16.04 32.07
N SER A 239 -6.28 -15.77 32.76
CA SER A 239 -5.00 -15.50 32.14
C SER A 239 -4.29 -16.81 31.74
N LEU A 240 -3.67 -16.85 30.56
CA LEU A 240 -2.78 -17.93 30.18
C LEU A 240 -1.44 -17.74 30.88
N SER A 241 -1.23 -18.54 31.95
CA SER A 241 -0.04 -18.42 32.78
C SER A 241 0.82 -19.67 32.69
N ILE A 242 2.01 -19.52 32.14
CA ILE A 242 2.98 -20.62 31.95
C ILE A 242 4.04 -20.54 33.03
N MET A 243 3.97 -21.45 33.99
CA MET A 243 4.84 -21.50 35.19
C MET A 243 5.98 -22.52 35.09
N ALA A 244 5.93 -23.42 34.11
CA ALA A 244 6.92 -24.45 33.82
C ALA A 244 6.94 -24.72 32.31
N ASN A 245 7.98 -25.40 31.86
CA ASN A 245 8.08 -25.79 30.43
C ASN A 245 6.82 -26.57 30.02
N THR A 246 6.14 -26.06 29.03
CA THR A 246 4.81 -26.53 28.60
C THR A 246 4.71 -26.49 27.11
N THR A 247 3.97 -27.41 26.51
CA THR A 247 3.59 -27.37 25.09
C THR A 247 2.10 -27.08 24.99
N ILE A 248 1.75 -26.14 24.09
CA ILE A 248 0.36 -25.86 23.70
C ILE A 248 0.19 -26.10 22.21
N GLY A 249 -1.04 -26.40 21.82
CA GLY A 249 -1.45 -26.55 20.41
C GLY A 249 -2.81 -25.93 20.19
N PRO A 250 -3.52 -26.27 19.09
CA PRO A 250 -4.81 -25.67 18.72
C PRO A 250 -5.91 -25.76 19.79
N SER A 251 -5.81 -26.70 20.72
CA SER A 251 -6.73 -26.78 21.87
C SER A 251 -6.62 -25.61 22.85
N ALA A 252 -5.53 -24.82 22.78
CA ALA A 252 -5.35 -23.60 23.55
C ALA A 252 -5.91 -22.35 22.88
N ASN A 253 -6.48 -22.49 21.67
CA ASN A 253 -7.11 -21.37 20.98
C ASN A 253 -8.22 -20.78 21.84
N GLY A 254 -8.15 -19.47 22.11
CA GLY A 254 -9.11 -18.86 23.01
C GLY A 254 -8.82 -17.40 23.33
N LYS A 255 -9.80 -16.79 24.00
CA LYS A 255 -9.72 -15.44 24.52
C LYS A 255 -9.33 -15.46 25.98
N TYR A 256 -8.24 -14.76 26.34
CA TYR A 256 -7.65 -14.74 27.66
C TYR A 256 -7.58 -13.31 28.22
N THR A 257 -7.64 -13.16 29.53
CA THR A 257 -7.52 -11.87 30.20
C THR A 257 -6.08 -11.37 30.30
N GLY A 258 -5.08 -12.21 30.02
CA GLY A 258 -3.65 -11.88 29.97
C GLY A 258 -2.84 -13.08 29.52
N PHE A 259 -1.57 -12.84 29.16
CA PHE A 259 -0.64 -13.91 28.80
C PHE A 259 0.70 -13.71 29.53
N ASN A 260 1.10 -14.70 30.29
CA ASN A 260 2.27 -14.64 31.15
C ASN A 260 3.13 -15.88 30.97
N VAL A 261 4.40 -15.71 30.60
CA VAL A 261 5.40 -16.79 30.62
C VAL A 261 6.43 -16.46 31.69
N ASN A 262 6.55 -17.33 32.69
CA ASN A 262 7.43 -17.10 33.85
C ASN A 262 8.92 -17.13 33.41
N GLY A 263 9.80 -16.49 34.18
CA GLY A 263 11.22 -16.42 33.87
C GLY A 263 11.87 -17.79 33.73
N SER A 264 12.80 -17.93 32.78
CA SER A 264 13.53 -19.15 32.42
C SER A 264 12.63 -20.35 32.02
N THR A 265 11.38 -20.06 31.60
CA THR A 265 10.42 -21.07 31.15
C THR A 265 10.34 -21.06 29.63
N THR A 266 10.19 -22.24 29.04
CA THR A 266 9.89 -22.37 27.61
C THR A 266 8.45 -22.80 27.40
N LEU A 267 7.69 -21.96 26.71
CA LEU A 267 6.41 -22.34 26.11
C LEU A 267 6.67 -22.81 24.71
N THR A 268 6.42 -24.07 24.43
CA THR A 268 6.46 -24.61 23.07
C THR A 268 5.08 -24.52 22.43
N VAL A 269 5.01 -23.97 21.24
CA VAL A 269 3.77 -23.88 20.44
C VAL A 269 3.90 -24.82 19.25
N GLY A 270 3.00 -25.78 19.15
CA GLY A 270 3.13 -26.83 18.11
C GLY A 270 1.83 -27.57 17.84
N GLY A 271 1.88 -28.42 16.80
CA GLY A 271 0.76 -29.28 16.42
C GLY A 271 -0.33 -28.59 15.59
N GLY A 272 -0.05 -27.45 14.97
CA GLY A 272 -0.96 -26.74 14.08
C GLY A 272 -1.10 -25.25 14.38
N ASP A 273 -2.23 -24.67 14.01
CA ASP A 273 -2.48 -23.23 14.11
C ASP A 273 -2.97 -22.84 15.50
N VAL A 274 -2.17 -22.03 16.19
CA VAL A 274 -2.51 -21.51 17.52
C VAL A 274 -2.85 -20.02 17.41
N VAL A 275 -4.03 -19.66 17.92
CA VAL A 275 -4.56 -18.30 17.94
C VAL A 275 -4.93 -17.91 19.36
N LEU A 276 -4.34 -16.83 19.85
CA LEU A 276 -4.56 -16.31 21.21
C LEU A 276 -5.10 -14.89 21.13
N ASP A 277 -6.28 -14.63 21.68
CA ASP A 277 -6.86 -13.28 21.85
C ASP A 277 -6.64 -12.83 23.30
N ILE A 278 -5.76 -11.85 23.50
CA ILE A 278 -5.35 -11.37 24.81
C ILE A 278 -5.95 -10.00 25.08
N THR A 279 -7.00 -9.93 25.88
CA THR A 279 -7.67 -8.67 26.22
C THR A 279 -6.91 -7.76 27.17
N GLY A 280 -5.91 -8.30 27.85
CA GLY A 280 -5.03 -7.57 28.76
C GLY A 280 -3.58 -7.57 28.30
N ASN A 281 -2.66 -7.63 29.25
CA ASN A 281 -1.24 -7.50 28.98
C ASN A 281 -0.57 -8.85 28.68
N VAL A 282 0.49 -8.80 27.89
CA VAL A 282 1.41 -9.91 27.63
C VAL A 282 2.73 -9.63 28.34
N THR A 283 3.21 -10.59 29.13
CA THR A 283 4.49 -10.50 29.84
C THR A 283 5.30 -11.77 29.60
N ILE A 284 6.48 -11.61 28.99
CA ILE A 284 7.45 -12.70 28.84
C ILE A 284 8.59 -12.46 29.85
N GLY A 285 8.75 -13.35 30.78
CA GLY A 285 9.71 -13.25 31.91
C GLY A 285 11.16 -13.26 31.42
N ASN A 286 12.10 -12.96 32.34
CA ASN A 286 13.54 -13.00 32.04
C ASN A 286 13.95 -14.36 31.49
N SER A 287 14.63 -14.40 30.35
CA SER A 287 15.09 -15.60 29.63
C SER A 287 13.97 -16.62 29.36
N ALA A 288 12.71 -16.19 29.38
CA ALA A 288 11.60 -17.02 28.98
C ALA A 288 11.46 -17.03 27.46
N ILE A 289 11.10 -18.16 26.91
CA ILE A 289 11.00 -18.36 25.44
C ILE A 289 9.60 -18.85 25.09
N VAL A 290 9.02 -18.23 24.10
CA VAL A 290 7.87 -18.76 23.33
C VAL A 290 8.46 -19.32 22.04
N ALA A 291 8.53 -20.64 21.93
CA ALA A 291 9.14 -21.34 20.80
C ALA A 291 8.05 -21.92 19.90
N LEU A 292 7.94 -21.40 18.68
CA LEU A 292 7.06 -21.92 17.65
C LEU A 292 7.77 -23.05 16.89
N GLN A 293 7.19 -24.25 16.92
CA GLN A 293 7.73 -25.42 16.23
C GLN A 293 7.47 -25.34 14.71
N ALA A 294 8.35 -25.95 13.95
CA ALA A 294 8.20 -26.09 12.50
C ALA A 294 6.86 -26.74 12.13
N GLY A 295 6.20 -26.23 11.09
CA GLY A 295 4.90 -26.69 10.63
C GLY A 295 3.71 -26.20 11.48
N SER A 296 3.93 -25.28 12.40
CA SER A 296 2.87 -24.66 13.21
C SER A 296 2.84 -23.15 12.97
N THR A 297 1.72 -22.50 13.30
CA THR A 297 1.58 -21.04 13.28
C THR A 297 1.19 -20.53 14.67
N LEU A 298 1.58 -19.30 14.99
CA LEU A 298 1.15 -18.59 16.19
C LEU A 298 0.70 -17.18 15.81
N THR A 299 -0.57 -16.89 16.08
CA THR A 299 -1.10 -15.53 16.00
C THR A 299 -1.55 -15.07 17.38
N VAL A 300 -0.99 -13.95 17.85
CA VAL A 300 -1.34 -13.34 19.12
C VAL A 300 -1.97 -11.98 18.88
N TYR A 301 -3.23 -11.83 19.22
CA TYR A 301 -3.95 -10.56 19.25
C TYR A 301 -3.83 -9.97 20.65
N ILE A 302 -3.41 -8.70 20.75
CA ILE A 302 -3.14 -8.03 22.02
C ILE A 302 -3.90 -6.71 22.11
N ASN A 303 -4.75 -6.56 23.12
CA ASN A 303 -5.41 -5.28 23.40
C ASN A 303 -4.60 -4.42 24.40
N GLY A 304 -3.78 -5.05 25.25
CA GLY A 304 -2.98 -4.38 26.27
C GLY A 304 -1.54 -4.08 25.84
N THR A 305 -0.62 -4.10 26.81
CA THR A 305 0.81 -3.89 26.61
C THR A 305 1.54 -5.20 26.36
N LEU A 306 2.69 -5.13 25.66
CA LEU A 306 3.62 -6.24 25.51
C LEU A 306 4.93 -5.92 26.22
N ILE A 307 5.31 -6.71 27.20
CA ILE A 307 6.58 -6.59 27.92
C ILE A 307 7.39 -7.87 27.77
N MET A 308 8.49 -7.79 27.06
CA MET A 308 9.48 -8.85 26.94
C MET A 308 10.70 -8.49 27.80
N ASN A 309 10.92 -9.26 28.85
CA ASN A 309 12.03 -9.02 29.77
C ASN A 309 13.37 -9.49 29.19
N ASN A 310 14.49 -9.19 29.90
CA ASN A 310 15.83 -9.43 29.40
C ASN A 310 16.05 -10.87 28.94
N GLY A 311 16.57 -11.02 27.72
CA GLY A 311 16.89 -12.31 27.10
C GLY A 311 15.69 -13.18 26.79
N SER A 312 14.47 -12.65 26.88
CA SER A 312 13.27 -13.39 26.47
C SER A 312 13.09 -13.40 24.96
N GLY A 313 12.24 -14.28 24.44
CA GLY A 313 12.05 -14.36 23.00
C GLY A 313 10.75 -14.97 22.56
N PHE A 314 10.29 -14.52 21.40
CA PHE A 314 9.42 -15.24 20.49
C PHE A 314 10.30 -15.82 19.38
N LEU A 315 10.57 -17.11 19.41
CA LEU A 315 11.44 -17.80 18.47
C LEU A 315 10.59 -18.66 17.53
N ASN A 316 10.98 -18.72 16.27
CA ASN A 316 10.24 -19.41 15.23
C ASN A 316 11.17 -20.39 14.50
N ASP A 317 10.87 -21.66 14.58
CA ASP A 317 11.63 -22.73 13.93
C ASP A 317 11.19 -22.94 12.45
N ASN A 318 10.14 -22.24 11.99
CA ASN A 318 9.80 -22.23 10.57
C ASN A 318 10.81 -21.36 9.81
N PRO A 319 11.15 -21.68 8.55
CA PRO A 319 11.95 -20.82 7.73
C PRO A 319 11.27 -19.47 7.49
N TYR A 320 9.96 -19.45 7.19
CA TYR A 320 9.18 -18.24 6.96
C TYR A 320 8.76 -17.59 8.28
N CYS A 321 9.24 -16.38 8.52
CA CYS A 321 8.98 -15.67 9.78
C CYS A 321 7.51 -15.24 9.95
N GLY A 322 6.76 -15.08 8.86
CA GLY A 322 5.33 -14.71 8.87
C GLY A 322 4.39 -15.74 9.49
N THR A 323 4.88 -16.92 9.87
CA THR A 323 4.11 -17.90 10.66
C THR A 323 3.94 -17.50 12.13
N LEU A 324 4.71 -16.51 12.63
CA LEU A 324 4.55 -15.90 13.94
C LEU A 324 4.09 -14.46 13.77
N LYS A 325 2.85 -14.17 14.21
CA LYS A 325 2.21 -12.87 14.04
C LYS A 325 1.77 -12.31 15.39
N ILE A 326 2.11 -11.04 15.65
CA ILE A 326 1.68 -10.28 16.82
C ILE A 326 0.90 -9.07 16.35
N PHE A 327 -0.40 -9.02 16.64
CA PHE A 327 -1.30 -7.95 16.26
C PHE A 327 -1.79 -7.15 17.45
N SER A 328 -1.76 -5.83 17.39
CA SER A 328 -2.49 -4.98 18.30
C SER A 328 -3.95 -4.82 17.82
N THR A 329 -4.89 -5.02 18.74
CA THR A 329 -6.33 -4.90 18.47
C THR A 329 -6.95 -3.63 19.06
N THR A 330 -6.14 -2.75 19.63
CA THR A 330 -6.59 -1.50 20.23
C THR A 330 -6.27 -0.30 19.35
N THR A 331 -7.12 0.71 19.41
CA THR A 331 -6.88 2.03 18.85
C THR A 331 -6.27 3.02 19.86
N GLU A 332 -6.07 2.57 21.11
CA GLU A 332 -5.43 3.37 22.15
C GLU A 332 -3.92 3.20 22.12
N ASP A 333 -3.20 4.23 22.57
CA ASP A 333 -1.74 4.17 22.72
C ASP A 333 -1.34 3.07 23.69
N ARG A 334 -0.37 2.25 23.29
CA ARG A 334 0.18 1.15 24.10
C ARG A 334 1.69 1.18 24.06
N ILE A 335 2.29 0.50 25.04
CA ILE A 335 3.74 0.35 25.12
C ILE A 335 4.09 -1.11 24.84
N TYR A 336 5.00 -1.31 23.89
CA TYR A 336 5.59 -2.61 23.58
C TYR A 336 7.09 -2.52 23.87
N ASP A 337 7.49 -3.08 25.02
CA ASP A 337 8.86 -3.03 25.53
C ASP A 337 9.58 -4.36 25.32
N MET A 338 10.61 -4.38 24.51
CA MET A 338 11.51 -5.50 24.30
C MET A 338 12.85 -5.20 24.96
N LYS A 339 13.01 -5.68 26.21
CA LYS A 339 14.20 -5.40 27.01
C LYS A 339 15.47 -6.02 26.42
N ALA A 340 16.62 -5.75 27.04
CA ALA A 340 17.92 -6.09 26.48
C ALA A 340 18.03 -7.58 26.09
N LYS A 341 18.63 -7.84 24.91
CA LYS A 341 18.84 -9.18 24.33
C LYS A 341 17.56 -9.99 24.10
N SER A 342 16.39 -9.34 24.07
CA SER A 342 15.17 -10.02 23.65
C SER A 342 15.20 -10.28 22.14
N LYS A 343 14.47 -11.32 21.70
CA LYS A 343 14.44 -11.75 20.30
C LYS A 343 13.02 -11.92 19.80
N VAL A 344 12.75 -11.47 18.58
CA VAL A 344 11.50 -11.75 17.89
C VAL A 344 11.79 -12.22 16.46
N PHE A 345 11.37 -13.45 16.16
CA PHE A 345 11.43 -14.03 14.82
C PHE A 345 10.00 -14.18 14.31
N GLY A 346 9.46 -13.07 13.79
CA GLY A 346 8.06 -12.94 13.42
C GLY A 346 7.72 -11.52 13.02
N VAL A 347 6.44 -11.24 12.87
CA VAL A 347 5.95 -9.94 12.48
C VAL A 347 5.13 -9.28 13.58
N ILE A 348 5.22 -7.94 13.66
CA ILE A 348 4.49 -7.13 14.65
C ILE A 348 3.71 -6.05 13.90
N TYR A 349 2.41 -6.03 14.10
CA TYR A 349 1.54 -4.97 13.60
C TYR A 349 0.80 -4.32 14.76
N ALA A 350 1.25 -3.14 15.14
CA ALA A 350 0.75 -2.39 16.28
C ALA A 350 0.79 -0.87 15.99
N PRO A 351 0.02 -0.38 15.00
CA PRO A 351 0.15 0.99 14.47
C PRO A 351 -0.11 2.10 15.49
N THR A 352 -0.72 1.79 16.63
CA THR A 352 -0.96 2.72 17.74
C THR A 352 0.01 2.54 18.90
N ALA A 353 0.91 1.55 18.84
CA ALA A 353 1.83 1.27 19.95
C ALA A 353 3.19 1.96 19.78
N ASP A 354 3.74 2.44 20.88
CA ASP A 354 5.13 2.87 20.99
C ASP A 354 5.99 1.66 21.35
N LEU A 355 6.93 1.32 20.46
CA LEU A 355 7.75 0.12 20.55
C LEU A 355 9.20 0.50 20.86
N ALA A 356 9.75 -0.09 21.94
CA ALA A 356 11.14 0.10 22.34
C ALA A 356 11.91 -1.23 22.28
N LEU A 357 12.98 -1.24 21.48
CA LEU A 357 13.94 -2.34 21.37
C LEU A 357 15.21 -1.96 22.13
N TYR A 358 15.47 -2.60 23.27
CA TYR A 358 16.64 -2.28 24.09
C TYR A 358 17.90 -2.98 23.58
N SER A 359 19.06 -2.59 24.13
CA SER A 359 20.38 -3.00 23.64
C SER A 359 20.53 -4.50 23.41
N GLY A 360 21.02 -4.86 22.22
CA GLY A 360 21.20 -6.25 21.80
C GLY A 360 19.90 -6.99 21.49
N ALA A 361 18.77 -6.29 21.36
CA ALA A 361 17.55 -6.91 20.84
C ALA A 361 17.74 -7.27 19.36
N GLU A 362 17.17 -8.40 18.96
CA GLU A 362 17.24 -8.95 17.62
C GLU A 362 15.82 -9.17 17.09
N VAL A 363 15.57 -8.66 15.87
CA VAL A 363 14.31 -8.87 15.17
C VAL A 363 14.59 -9.46 13.80
N VAL A 364 13.88 -10.52 13.47
CA VAL A 364 13.82 -11.10 12.12
C VAL A 364 12.37 -11.07 11.67
N GLY A 365 12.05 -10.23 10.69
CA GLY A 365 10.68 -10.07 10.20
C GLY A 365 10.35 -8.63 9.83
N SER A 366 9.18 -8.14 10.26
CA SER A 366 8.71 -6.77 9.98
C SER A 366 8.03 -6.16 11.21
N ILE A 367 8.12 -4.83 11.33
CA ILE A 367 7.43 -4.06 12.38
C ILE A 367 6.64 -2.91 11.74
N VAL A 368 5.36 -2.83 12.12
CA VAL A 368 4.50 -1.67 11.90
C VAL A 368 4.07 -1.16 13.28
N CYS A 369 4.41 0.10 13.63
CA CYS A 369 4.09 0.67 14.95
C CYS A 369 3.90 2.19 14.87
N ASN A 370 3.47 2.84 15.97
CA ASN A 370 3.36 4.29 16.04
C ASN A 370 4.74 4.93 16.10
N PHE A 371 5.51 4.56 17.11
CA PHE A 371 6.87 5.03 17.33
C PHE A 371 7.81 3.84 17.56
N LEU A 372 8.99 3.87 16.93
CA LEU A 372 10.05 2.88 17.14
C LEU A 372 11.30 3.54 17.74
N ASP A 373 11.73 3.04 18.89
CA ASP A 373 13.01 3.41 19.52
C ASP A 373 13.91 2.18 19.64
N MET A 374 14.87 2.02 18.73
CA MET A 374 15.81 0.92 18.72
C MET A 374 17.16 1.36 19.31
N LYS A 375 17.50 0.81 20.49
CA LYS A 375 18.73 1.13 21.21
C LYS A 375 19.95 0.44 20.61
N SER A 376 21.14 0.96 20.91
CA SER A 376 22.42 0.51 20.33
C SER A 376 22.68 -0.98 20.42
N GLY A 377 23.32 -1.54 19.39
CA GLY A 377 23.76 -2.94 19.35
C GLY A 377 22.65 -3.92 19.03
N GLY A 378 21.48 -3.46 18.61
CA GLY A 378 20.42 -4.31 18.07
C GLY A 378 20.65 -4.61 16.60
N THR A 379 20.05 -5.68 16.11
CA THR A 379 20.06 -6.07 14.70
C THR A 379 18.64 -6.29 14.21
N PHE A 380 18.36 -5.81 13.00
CA PHE A 380 17.08 -5.98 12.34
C PHE A 380 17.29 -6.64 10.98
N TYR A 381 16.67 -7.80 10.78
CA TYR A 381 16.65 -8.50 9.51
C TYR A 381 15.22 -8.49 8.95
N TYR A 382 15.05 -7.91 7.78
CA TYR A 382 13.80 -7.98 7.05
C TYR A 382 13.75 -9.25 6.21
N ASP A 383 12.68 -10.01 6.32
CA ASP A 383 12.46 -11.19 5.48
C ASP A 383 11.61 -10.79 4.26
N GLU A 384 12.22 -10.74 3.09
CA GLU A 384 11.55 -10.37 1.84
C GLU A 384 10.42 -11.31 1.43
N ALA A 385 10.46 -12.56 1.90
CA ALA A 385 9.37 -13.51 1.66
C ALA A 385 8.02 -13.00 2.20
N LEU A 386 8.01 -12.03 3.13
CA LEU A 386 6.81 -11.36 3.63
C LEU A 386 6.06 -10.55 2.57
N ARG A 387 6.66 -10.25 1.43
CA ARG A 387 6.00 -9.60 0.29
C ARG A 387 5.17 -10.55 -0.55
N ASN A 388 5.41 -11.85 -0.43
CA ASN A 388 4.70 -12.88 -1.18
C ASN A 388 3.39 -13.25 -0.47
N VAL A 389 2.52 -12.25 -0.32
CA VAL A 389 1.22 -12.40 0.34
C VAL A 389 0.15 -12.85 -0.62
N THR A 390 -0.84 -13.52 -0.10
CA THR A 390 -2.04 -13.93 -0.84
C THR A 390 -3.26 -13.13 -0.40
N PRO A 391 -4.34 -13.04 -1.21
CA PRO A 391 -5.56 -12.35 -0.83
C PRO A 391 -6.27 -12.93 0.41
N TYR A 392 -5.84 -14.07 0.90
CA TYR A 392 -6.39 -14.73 2.10
C TYR A 392 -5.75 -14.24 3.40
N GLU A 393 -4.70 -13.43 3.33
CA GLU A 393 -4.02 -12.92 4.50
C GLU A 393 -4.68 -11.66 5.04
N GLU A 394 -4.61 -11.49 6.36
CA GLU A 394 -5.21 -10.35 7.05
C GLU A 394 -4.53 -9.03 6.67
N GLY A 395 -5.35 -8.01 6.39
CA GLY A 395 -4.85 -6.68 6.08
C GLY A 395 -4.21 -6.52 4.70
N THR A 396 -4.41 -7.48 3.79
CA THR A 396 -3.96 -7.35 2.41
C THR A 396 -4.82 -6.36 1.62
N TYR A 397 -4.24 -5.76 0.59
CA TYR A 397 -4.91 -4.81 -0.28
C TYR A 397 -4.30 -4.85 -1.68
N PHE A 398 -5.09 -4.45 -2.69
CA PHE A 398 -4.62 -4.34 -4.07
C PHE A 398 -4.05 -2.96 -4.36
N VAL A 399 -2.93 -2.94 -5.05
CA VAL A 399 -2.32 -1.73 -5.61
C VAL A 399 -2.16 -1.87 -7.12
N VAL A 400 -2.24 -0.76 -7.83
CA VAL A 400 -1.90 -0.70 -9.25
C VAL A 400 -0.38 -0.66 -9.37
N GLU A 401 0.19 -1.69 -10.01
CA GLU A 401 1.63 -1.78 -10.24
C GLU A 401 2.03 -1.20 -11.60
N ARG A 402 1.22 -1.45 -12.61
CA ARG A 402 1.39 -0.94 -13.95
C ARG A 402 0.08 -0.43 -14.51
N TRP A 403 0.13 0.64 -15.24
CA TRP A 403 -0.99 1.19 -16.00
C TRP A 403 -0.56 1.41 -17.45
N SER A 404 -1.43 1.08 -18.39
CA SER A 404 -1.20 1.26 -19.82
C SER A 404 -2.47 1.65 -20.55
N GLU A 405 -2.36 2.59 -21.50
CA GLU A 405 -3.44 2.92 -22.45
C GLU A 405 -3.29 2.03 -23.67
N GLN A 406 -4.34 1.31 -24.02
CA GLN A 406 -4.40 0.54 -25.27
C GLN A 406 -4.81 1.48 -26.41
N GLN A 407 -4.00 1.49 -27.47
CA GLN A 407 -4.24 2.33 -28.66
C GLN A 407 -5.26 1.69 -29.61
#